data_b37f76e9dd6278795e3599f0c7fa4189
#
_entry.id   b37f76e9dd6278795e3599f0c7fa4189
#
_cell.length_a   1.000
_cell.length_b   1.000
_cell.length_c   1.000
_cell.angle_alpha   90.00
_cell.angle_beta   90.00
_cell.angle_gamma   90.00
#
_symmetry.space_group_name_H-M   'P 1'
#
loop_
_entity.id
_entity.type
_entity.pdbx_description
1 polymer ?
#
loop_
_entity_poly.entity_id
_entity_poly.type
_entity_poly.pdbx_seq_one_letter_code
_entity_poly.pdbx_strand_id
1 'polypeptide(L)'
;MFFRTISYLKFLLKSTNQHGVHSPFVYHFVTKGLYQKSKKDTISIKYPVLKSLRRIERKVLSKITQYFSIDTISFDLNDSTENLDKEYHVLYLKLSDDLILPSLEQLTSKHFVVVSDIYKNKKTNVKWLEIIEKEAATVTINLFYFGIIFYRKEQAKEHFNIRV
;
A
#
# COMPACT_ATOMS: atom_id res chain seq x y z
N MET A 1 10.11 5.79 -19.92
CA MET A 1 10.20 4.31 -19.93
C MET A 1 11.39 3.80 -19.12
N PHE A 2 12.59 4.30 -19.33
CA PHE A 2 13.81 3.86 -18.64
C PHE A 2 13.78 3.97 -17.10
N PHE A 3 13.24 5.05 -16.54
CA PHE A 3 13.22 5.24 -15.08
C PHE A 3 12.55 4.08 -14.34
N ARG A 4 11.35 3.68 -14.77
CA ARG A 4 10.59 2.61 -14.09
C ARG A 4 11.29 1.25 -14.19
N THR A 5 11.91 0.95 -15.33
CA THR A 5 12.68 -0.30 -15.53
C THR A 5 13.90 -0.36 -14.62
N ILE A 6 14.69 0.72 -14.58
CA ILE A 6 15.87 0.81 -13.70
C ILE A 6 15.43 0.74 -12.23
N SER A 7 14.35 1.43 -11.86
CA SER A 7 13.80 1.39 -10.50
C SER A 7 13.34 -0.02 -10.12
N TYR A 8 12.76 -0.77 -11.06
CA TYR A 8 12.37 -2.16 -10.81
C TYR A 8 13.58 -3.05 -10.53
N LEU A 9 14.64 -2.95 -11.30
CA LEU A 9 15.87 -3.71 -11.06
C LEU A 9 16.49 -3.36 -9.70
N LYS A 10 16.57 -2.07 -9.36
CA LYS A 10 17.04 -1.61 -8.05
C LYS A 10 16.14 -2.12 -6.91
N PHE A 11 14.82 -2.11 -7.11
CA PHE A 11 13.87 -2.66 -6.15
C PHE A 11 14.11 -4.16 -5.94
N LEU A 12 14.29 -4.95 -7.01
CA LEU A 12 14.55 -6.38 -6.89
C LEU A 12 15.82 -6.70 -6.09
N LEU A 13 16.87 -5.89 -6.25
CA LEU A 13 18.12 -6.05 -5.49
C LEU A 13 17.94 -5.74 -3.98
N LYS A 14 17.04 -4.81 -3.64
CA LYS A 14 16.77 -4.39 -2.25
C LYS A 14 15.62 -5.15 -1.60
N SER A 15 14.77 -5.80 -2.42
CA SER A 15 13.57 -6.47 -1.91
C SER A 15 13.89 -7.81 -1.28
N THR A 16 13.15 -8.12 -0.23
CA THR A 16 13.18 -9.40 0.46
C THR A 16 11.89 -10.18 0.24
N ASN A 17 11.90 -11.43 0.67
CA ASN A 17 10.71 -12.27 0.83
C ASN A 17 10.36 -12.38 2.32
N GLN A 18 9.48 -13.33 2.70
CA GLN A 18 9.07 -13.54 4.08
C GLN A 18 10.21 -13.80 5.06
N HIS A 19 11.35 -14.36 4.60
CA HIS A 19 12.48 -14.69 5.49
C HIS A 19 13.25 -13.46 5.99
N GLY A 20 13.15 -12.34 5.28
CA GLY A 20 13.76 -11.07 5.72
C GLY A 20 12.78 -10.15 6.46
N VAL A 21 11.64 -10.65 6.93
CA VAL A 21 10.63 -9.88 7.65
C VAL A 21 10.63 -10.29 9.13
N HIS A 22 10.99 -9.36 10.01
CA HIS A 22 11.04 -9.60 11.45
C HIS A 22 9.76 -9.17 12.18
N SER A 23 8.93 -8.32 11.58
CA SER A 23 7.64 -7.91 12.13
C SER A 23 6.61 -9.04 11.98
N PRO A 24 6.02 -9.56 13.06
CA PRO A 24 4.99 -10.60 12.98
C PRO A 24 3.77 -10.17 12.15
N PHE A 25 3.35 -8.91 12.27
CA PHE A 25 2.27 -8.33 11.50
C PHE A 25 2.57 -8.37 10.00
N VAL A 26 3.72 -7.86 9.58
CA VAL A 26 4.12 -7.84 8.16
C VAL A 26 4.37 -9.25 7.65
N TYR A 27 4.97 -10.13 8.45
CA TYR A 27 5.17 -11.54 8.10
C TYR A 27 3.85 -12.25 7.80
N HIS A 28 2.84 -12.08 8.64
CA HIS A 28 1.51 -12.67 8.41
C HIS A 28 0.85 -12.08 7.15
N PHE A 29 0.93 -10.77 6.95
CA PHE A 29 0.41 -10.14 5.74
C PHE A 29 1.09 -10.65 4.47
N VAL A 30 2.41 -10.82 4.47
CA VAL A 30 3.16 -11.35 3.34
C VAL A 30 2.77 -12.81 3.06
N THR A 31 2.81 -13.66 4.09
CA THR A 31 2.64 -15.11 3.91
C THR A 31 1.19 -15.52 3.69
N LYS A 32 0.25 -14.93 4.43
CA LYS A 32 -1.19 -15.27 4.38
C LYS A 32 -2.01 -14.34 3.47
N GLY A 33 -1.43 -13.23 3.03
CA GLY A 33 -2.05 -12.29 2.11
C GLY A 33 -1.38 -12.30 0.74
N LEU A 34 -0.21 -11.66 0.64
CA LEU A 34 0.43 -11.36 -0.64
C LEU A 34 0.88 -12.60 -1.41
N TYR A 35 1.32 -13.66 -0.74
CA TYR A 35 1.81 -14.89 -1.38
C TYR A 35 0.70 -15.93 -1.64
N GLN A 36 -0.50 -15.70 -1.13
CA GLN A 36 -1.62 -16.57 -1.43
C GLN A 36 -2.15 -16.36 -2.85
N LYS A 37 -2.83 -17.38 -3.38
CA LYS A 37 -3.57 -17.24 -4.63
C LYS A 37 -4.69 -16.21 -4.43
N SER A 38 -4.77 -15.21 -5.32
CA SER A 38 -5.88 -14.26 -5.28
C SER A 38 -7.18 -14.96 -5.69
N LYS A 39 -8.25 -14.68 -4.94
CA LYS A 39 -9.61 -14.99 -5.36
C LYS A 39 -10.02 -14.04 -6.52
N LYS A 40 -11.26 -14.15 -6.97
CA LYS A 40 -11.79 -13.29 -8.03
C LYS A 40 -11.67 -11.82 -7.63
N ASP A 41 -11.19 -10.99 -8.55
CA ASP A 41 -11.07 -9.54 -8.35
C ASP A 41 -12.47 -8.90 -8.36
N THR A 42 -12.98 -8.57 -7.20
CA THR A 42 -14.28 -7.91 -7.02
C THR A 42 -14.13 -6.39 -6.90
N ILE A 43 -12.98 -5.93 -6.41
CA ILE A 43 -12.73 -4.53 -6.11
C ILE A 43 -12.61 -3.68 -7.38
N SER A 44 -11.84 -4.11 -8.37
CA SER A 44 -11.70 -3.34 -9.62
C SER A 44 -12.99 -3.33 -10.45
N ILE A 45 -13.88 -4.30 -10.22
CA ILE A 45 -15.22 -4.30 -10.82
C ILE A 45 -16.09 -3.23 -10.18
N LYS A 46 -16.04 -3.11 -8.85
CA LYS A 46 -16.83 -2.14 -8.07
C LYS A 46 -16.41 -0.69 -8.33
N TYR A 47 -15.10 -0.44 -8.53
CA TYR A 47 -14.56 0.91 -8.69
C TYR A 47 -14.00 1.15 -10.09
N PRO A 48 -14.70 1.90 -10.97
CA PRO A 48 -14.25 2.16 -12.34
C PRO A 48 -12.86 2.79 -12.45
N VAL A 49 -12.47 3.63 -11.49
CA VAL A 49 -11.15 4.29 -11.44
C VAL A 49 -10.01 3.27 -11.37
N LEU A 50 -10.23 2.11 -10.75
CA LEU A 50 -9.25 1.03 -10.64
C LEU A 50 -9.12 0.19 -11.91
N LYS A 51 -10.01 0.33 -12.88
CA LYS A 51 -9.90 -0.35 -14.19
C LYS A 51 -8.67 0.09 -14.97
N SER A 52 -8.18 1.29 -14.74
CA SER A 52 -6.95 1.81 -15.36
C SER A 52 -5.66 1.11 -14.87
N LEU A 53 -5.73 0.38 -13.75
CA LEU A 53 -4.60 -0.40 -13.23
C LEU A 53 -4.27 -1.56 -14.17
N ARG A 54 -2.98 -1.87 -14.29
CA ARG A 54 -2.51 -3.06 -15.03
C ARG A 54 -2.97 -4.34 -14.33
N ARG A 55 -3.03 -5.42 -15.08
CA ARG A 55 -3.46 -6.74 -14.55
C ARG A 55 -2.70 -7.15 -13.27
N ILE A 56 -1.40 -6.93 -13.23
CA ILE A 56 -0.58 -7.26 -12.06
C ILE A 56 -0.92 -6.36 -10.86
N GLU A 57 -1.14 -5.07 -11.08
CA GLU A 57 -1.53 -4.12 -10.04
C GLU A 57 -2.89 -4.48 -9.45
N ARG A 58 -3.89 -4.78 -10.30
CA ARG A 58 -5.19 -5.26 -9.83
C ARG A 58 -5.08 -6.53 -8.99
N LYS A 59 -4.24 -7.48 -9.43
CA LYS A 59 -4.01 -8.71 -8.68
C LYS A 59 -3.39 -8.44 -7.30
N VAL A 60 -2.42 -7.55 -7.21
CA VAL A 60 -1.79 -7.18 -5.93
C VAL A 60 -2.79 -6.46 -5.03
N LEU A 61 -3.53 -5.48 -5.56
CA LEU A 61 -4.56 -4.75 -4.81
C LEU A 61 -5.66 -5.69 -4.29
N SER A 62 -6.11 -6.64 -5.13
CA SER A 62 -7.10 -7.66 -4.75
C SER A 62 -6.60 -8.53 -3.57
N LYS A 63 -5.33 -8.90 -3.55
CA LYS A 63 -4.74 -9.64 -2.43
C LYS A 63 -4.71 -8.82 -1.15
N ILE A 64 -4.37 -7.53 -1.24
CA ILE A 64 -4.36 -6.61 -0.11
C ILE A 64 -5.76 -6.51 0.49
N THR A 65 -6.75 -6.19 -0.34
CA THR A 65 -8.14 -6.01 0.11
C THR A 65 -8.75 -7.29 0.66
N GLN A 66 -8.44 -8.45 0.07
CA GLN A 66 -8.92 -9.75 0.56
C GLN A 66 -8.33 -10.11 1.91
N TYR A 67 -7.03 -9.87 2.12
CA TYR A 67 -6.39 -10.17 3.40
C TYR A 67 -6.99 -9.37 4.55
N PHE A 68 -7.25 -8.08 4.34
CA PHE A 68 -7.84 -7.19 5.33
C PHE A 68 -9.38 -7.18 5.33
N SER A 69 -10.03 -8.06 4.59
CA SER A 69 -11.50 -8.15 4.47
C SER A 69 -12.15 -6.81 4.08
N ILE A 70 -11.51 -6.09 3.16
CA ILE A 70 -11.95 -4.78 2.67
C ILE A 70 -13.01 -4.95 1.58
N ASP A 71 -14.21 -4.43 1.81
CA ASP A 71 -15.30 -4.39 0.81
C ASP A 71 -15.46 -3.01 0.17
N THR A 72 -14.95 -1.97 0.83
CA THR A 72 -15.03 -0.58 0.38
C THR A 72 -13.68 0.09 0.42
N ILE A 73 -13.37 0.87 -0.62
CA ILE A 73 -12.17 1.68 -0.73
C ILE A 73 -12.59 3.14 -0.71
N SER A 74 -11.99 3.94 0.16
CA SER A 74 -12.12 5.39 0.17
C SER A 74 -11.02 6.00 -0.71
N PHE A 75 -11.37 7.02 -1.48
CA PHE A 75 -10.46 7.78 -2.34
C PHE A 75 -10.20 9.18 -1.80
N ASP A 76 -10.99 9.61 -0.82
CA ASP A 76 -10.85 10.84 -0.05
C ASP A 76 -11.06 10.52 1.42
N LEU A 77 -10.40 11.26 2.32
CA LEU A 77 -10.62 11.16 3.77
C LEU A 77 -12.04 11.52 4.19
N ASN A 78 -12.66 12.45 3.46
CA ASN A 78 -14.02 12.90 3.76
C ASN A 78 -15.10 11.87 3.36
N ASP A 79 -14.74 10.89 2.51
CA ASP A 79 -15.61 9.80 2.08
C ASP A 79 -15.62 8.62 3.07
N SER A 80 -14.94 8.75 4.20
CA SER A 80 -14.93 7.71 5.22
C SER A 80 -16.29 7.59 5.90
N THR A 81 -17.22 6.90 5.24
CA THR A 81 -18.33 6.26 5.93
C THR A 81 -17.70 5.20 6.84
N GLU A 82 -17.36 5.60 8.05
CA GLU A 82 -16.87 4.72 9.09
C GLU A 82 -17.91 3.64 9.34
N ASN A 83 -17.71 2.51 8.71
CA ASN A 83 -18.39 1.30 9.10
C ASN A 83 -17.69 0.83 10.38
N LEU A 84 -18.13 1.31 11.53
CA LEU A 84 -17.53 1.12 12.87
C LEU A 84 -17.29 -0.35 13.22
N ASP A 85 -17.97 -1.27 12.52
CA ASP A 85 -17.88 -2.70 12.72
C ASP A 85 -16.67 -3.37 12.03
N LYS A 86 -15.93 -2.65 11.19
CA LYS A 86 -14.78 -3.24 10.46
C LYS A 86 -13.47 -3.02 11.18
N GLU A 87 -12.62 -4.06 11.14
CA GLU A 87 -11.29 -4.04 11.74
C GLU A 87 -10.33 -3.10 10.98
N TYR A 88 -10.48 -2.99 9.64
CA TYR A 88 -9.62 -2.17 8.80
C TYR A 88 -10.37 -1.35 7.76
N HIS A 89 -9.87 -0.13 7.53
CA HIS A 89 -10.31 0.80 6.49
C HIS A 89 -9.14 1.15 5.58
N VAL A 90 -9.37 1.18 4.27
CA VAL A 90 -8.34 1.52 3.29
C VAL A 90 -8.63 2.85 2.60
N LEU A 91 -7.63 3.71 2.58
CA LEU A 91 -7.58 4.91 1.76
C LEU A 91 -6.65 4.63 0.57
N TYR A 92 -7.18 4.74 -0.65
CA TYR A 92 -6.41 4.58 -1.87
C TYR A 92 -6.05 5.94 -2.45
N LEU A 93 -4.75 6.22 -2.56
CA LEU A 93 -4.25 7.47 -3.10
C LEU A 93 -3.38 7.21 -4.34
N LYS A 94 -3.51 8.11 -5.31
CA LYS A 94 -2.61 8.16 -6.47
C LYS A 94 -1.55 9.22 -6.22
N LEU A 95 -0.29 8.82 -6.19
CA LEU A 95 0.80 9.74 -5.95
C LEU A 95 0.99 10.68 -7.15
N SER A 96 0.90 11.97 -6.91
CA SER A 96 1.16 13.05 -7.85
C SER A 96 2.10 14.07 -7.22
N ASP A 97 2.61 14.99 -8.03
CA ASP A 97 3.50 16.06 -7.53
C ASP A 97 2.76 16.98 -6.54
N ASP A 98 1.43 17.15 -6.70
CA ASP A 98 0.58 18.03 -5.91
C ASP A 98 -0.17 17.32 -4.78
N LEU A 99 0.03 16.01 -4.61
CA LEU A 99 -0.67 15.27 -3.56
C LEU A 99 -0.25 15.76 -2.18
N ILE A 100 -1.17 16.38 -1.48
CA ILE A 100 -1.06 16.64 -0.05
C ILE A 100 -1.57 15.35 0.64
N LEU A 101 -0.67 14.67 1.35
CA LEU A 101 -1.12 13.57 2.20
C LEU A 101 -2.07 14.15 3.24
N PRO A 102 -3.19 13.49 3.46
CA PRO A 102 -4.06 13.85 4.56
C PRO A 102 -3.27 13.92 5.85
N SER A 103 -3.71 14.80 6.76
CA SER A 103 -3.12 14.86 8.10
C SER A 103 -3.15 13.46 8.70
N LEU A 104 -1.97 12.88 8.92
CA LEU A 104 -1.83 11.52 9.44
C LEU A 104 -2.42 11.40 10.85
N GLU A 105 -2.63 12.54 11.52
CA GLU A 105 -3.24 12.66 12.83
C GLU A 105 -4.72 12.24 12.83
N GLN A 106 -5.39 12.30 11.68
CA GLN A 106 -6.79 11.87 11.51
C GLN A 106 -6.94 10.35 11.32
N LEU A 107 -5.83 9.64 11.07
CA LEU A 107 -5.84 8.21 10.83
C LEU A 107 -5.59 7.44 12.13
N THR A 108 -6.37 6.41 12.35
CA THR A 108 -6.24 5.50 13.50
C THR A 108 -5.48 4.23 13.10
N SER A 109 -5.16 3.38 14.07
CA SER A 109 -4.55 2.05 13.81
C SER A 109 -5.41 1.12 12.95
N LYS A 110 -6.70 1.43 12.79
CA LYS A 110 -7.63 0.73 11.88
C LYS A 110 -7.50 1.20 10.43
N HIS A 111 -6.85 2.32 10.17
CA HIS A 111 -6.66 2.84 8.82
C HIS A 111 -5.31 2.42 8.26
N PHE A 112 -5.30 2.13 6.97
CA PHE A 112 -4.05 2.07 6.21
C PHE A 112 -4.23 2.72 4.83
N VAL A 113 -3.14 3.19 4.27
CA VAL A 113 -3.13 3.88 2.99
C VAL A 113 -2.43 3.03 1.95
N VAL A 114 -3.07 2.84 0.80
CA VAL A 114 -2.46 2.26 -0.39
C VAL A 114 -2.16 3.37 -1.38
N VAL A 115 -0.87 3.56 -1.68
CA VAL A 115 -0.37 4.61 -2.56
C VAL A 115 0.06 4.00 -3.89
N SER A 116 -0.58 4.40 -4.99
CA SER A 116 -0.17 4.00 -6.34
C SER A 116 0.82 5.00 -6.95
N ASP A 117 1.42 4.62 -8.08
CA ASP A 117 2.34 5.46 -8.88
C ASP A 117 3.66 5.86 -8.18
N ILE A 118 4.07 5.17 -7.12
CA ILE A 118 5.31 5.45 -6.36
C ILE A 118 6.59 5.38 -7.21
N TYR A 119 6.56 4.68 -8.35
CA TYR A 119 7.65 4.59 -9.35
C TYR A 119 7.22 5.09 -10.74
N LYS A 120 6.25 6.00 -10.83
CA LYS A 120 5.84 6.58 -12.11
C LYS A 120 6.98 7.39 -12.74
N ASN A 121 7.62 8.24 -11.96
CA ASN A 121 8.76 9.05 -12.36
C ASN A 121 9.67 9.34 -11.16
N LYS A 122 10.76 10.12 -11.37
CA LYS A 122 11.72 10.45 -10.32
C LYS A 122 11.07 11.29 -9.20
N LYS A 123 10.18 12.24 -9.54
CA LYS A 123 9.53 13.12 -8.55
C LYS A 123 8.60 12.32 -7.63
N THR A 124 7.74 11.45 -8.18
CA THR A 124 6.86 10.60 -7.37
C THR A 124 7.67 9.65 -6.49
N ASN A 125 8.81 9.16 -6.97
CA ASN A 125 9.66 8.30 -6.15
C ASN A 125 10.32 9.06 -5.00
N VAL A 126 10.81 10.27 -5.23
CA VAL A 126 11.35 11.13 -4.14
C VAL A 126 10.26 11.39 -3.11
N LYS A 127 9.05 11.76 -3.53
CA LYS A 127 7.93 12.00 -2.63
C LYS A 127 7.55 10.74 -1.82
N TRP A 128 7.61 9.56 -2.43
CA TRP A 128 7.41 8.31 -1.69
C TRP A 128 8.48 8.11 -0.60
N LEU A 129 9.74 8.40 -0.89
CA LEU A 129 10.82 8.31 0.10
C LEU A 129 10.62 9.31 1.25
N GLU A 130 10.18 10.54 0.96
CA GLU A 130 9.83 11.53 1.98
C GLU A 130 8.67 11.06 2.87
N ILE A 131 7.70 10.34 2.31
CA ILE A 131 6.59 9.74 3.08
C ILE A 131 7.10 8.68 4.05
N ILE A 132 8.02 7.82 3.61
CA ILE A 132 8.61 6.77 4.45
C ILE A 132 9.31 7.38 5.68
N GLU A 133 9.94 8.55 5.52
CA GLU A 133 10.66 9.22 6.61
C GLU A 133 9.74 9.89 7.66
N LYS A 134 8.45 10.08 7.38
CA LYS A 134 7.52 10.69 8.35
C LYS A 134 7.32 9.80 9.56
N GLU A 135 7.44 10.34 10.76
CA GLU A 135 7.30 9.59 12.03
C GLU A 135 5.96 8.87 12.15
N ALA A 136 4.87 9.51 11.73
CA ALA A 136 3.55 8.92 11.77
C ALA A 136 3.38 7.68 10.88
N ALA A 137 4.20 7.51 9.84
CA ALA A 137 4.23 6.32 8.99
C ALA A 137 5.04 5.21 9.67
N THR A 138 4.47 4.56 10.66
CA THR A 138 5.20 3.61 11.52
C THR A 138 5.60 2.34 10.80
N VAL A 139 4.72 1.77 9.98
CA VAL A 139 5.06 0.62 9.12
C VAL A 139 4.78 0.97 7.68
N THR A 140 5.81 0.91 6.85
CA THR A 140 5.69 1.16 5.41
C THR A 140 6.17 -0.05 4.62
N ILE A 141 5.41 -0.41 3.59
CA ILE A 141 5.72 -1.54 2.71
C ILE A 141 5.75 -1.06 1.26
N ASN A 142 6.88 -1.27 0.61
CA ASN A 142 7.06 -1.02 -0.81
C ASN A 142 6.91 -2.34 -1.57
N LEU A 143 5.90 -2.45 -2.42
CA LEU A 143 5.64 -3.60 -3.28
C LEU A 143 6.01 -3.34 -4.74
N PHE A 144 6.73 -2.26 -5.02
CA PHE A 144 6.97 -1.69 -6.34
C PHE A 144 5.71 -1.12 -7.03
N TYR A 145 4.62 -1.88 -7.04
CA TYR A 145 3.35 -1.46 -7.65
C TYR A 145 2.59 -0.49 -6.77
N PHE A 146 2.70 -0.66 -5.46
CA PHE A 146 2.08 0.15 -4.42
C PHE A 146 3.05 0.36 -3.27
N GLY A 147 2.93 1.53 -2.62
CA GLY A 147 3.35 1.73 -1.26
C GLY A 147 2.17 1.50 -0.32
N ILE A 148 2.40 0.90 0.83
CA ILE A 148 1.39 0.74 1.87
C ILE A 148 1.90 1.40 3.13
N ILE A 149 1.04 2.15 3.83
CA ILE A 149 1.37 2.86 5.06
C ILE A 149 0.39 2.42 6.14
N PHE A 150 0.91 1.96 7.26
CA PHE A 150 0.14 1.64 8.46
C PHE A 150 0.55 2.58 9.61
N TYR A 151 -0.43 2.87 10.46
CA TYR A 151 -0.31 3.74 11.64
C TYR A 151 -0.43 2.91 12.90
N ARG A 152 0.62 2.15 13.23
CA ARG A 152 0.65 1.22 14.37
C ARG A 152 1.53 1.80 15.47
N LYS A 153 0.90 2.50 16.44
CA LYS A 153 1.61 3.16 17.55
C LYS A 153 2.39 2.19 18.44
N GLU A 154 1.96 0.93 18.48
CA GLU A 154 2.57 -0.14 19.26
C GLU A 154 3.80 -0.77 18.58
N GLN A 155 4.11 -0.38 17.35
CA GLN A 155 5.21 -0.93 16.56
C GLN A 155 6.27 0.12 16.29
N ALA A 156 7.54 -0.27 16.42
CA ALA A 156 8.65 0.57 16.00
C ALA A 156 8.56 0.91 14.51
N LYS A 157 9.12 2.05 14.14
CA LYS A 157 9.16 2.48 12.75
C LYS A 157 10.00 1.51 11.91
N GLU A 158 9.38 0.93 10.89
CA GLU A 158 10.01 -0.02 9.99
C GLU A 158 9.60 0.19 8.55
N HIS A 159 10.51 -0.05 7.63
CA HIS A 159 10.26 -0.03 6.18
C HIS A 159 10.67 -1.35 5.54
N PHE A 160 9.77 -1.91 4.75
CA PHE A 160 9.97 -3.19 4.07
C PHE A 160 9.85 -3.03 2.56
N ASN A 161 10.82 -3.59 1.82
CA ASN A 161 10.72 -3.79 0.38
C ASN A 161 10.39 -5.25 0.11
N ILE A 162 9.15 -5.55 -0.27
CA ILE A 162 8.64 -6.92 -0.42
C ILE A 162 8.38 -7.22 -1.89
N ARG A 163 9.00 -8.28 -2.39
CA ARG A 163 8.78 -8.79 -3.74
C ARG A 163 7.49 -9.63 -3.80
N VAL A 164 6.60 -9.33 -4.73
CA VAL A 164 5.31 -10.01 -4.94
C VAL A 164 5.16 -10.50 -6.38
#